data_1e1332da38b006241a9c3b3e162206d9
#
_entry.id   1e1332da38b006241a9c3b3e162206d9
#
_cell.length_a   1.000
_cell.length_b   1.000
_cell.length_c   1.000
_cell.angle_alpha   90.00
_cell.angle_beta   90.00
_cell.angle_gamma   90.00
#
_symmetry.space_group_name_H-M   'P 1'
#
loop_
_entity.id
_entity.type
_entity.pdbx_description
1 polymer ?
#
loop_
_entity_poly.entity_id
_entity_poly.type
_entity_poly.pdbx_seq_one_letter_code
_entity_poly.pdbx_strand_id
1 'polypeptide(L)'
;LIPEPGALIVNKTTPLMLKNSNLSHFKLINEMKDVFIKWSPAIFIGYNSISFDEEFVRNALFQNLRPPYLTNTQGNQRADVLGIARSSNLYYPNCIKTPLSEKGNPVFKLDQIAPLNGIGHDDAHDAMADVEATIAIAKIVSEKIPELWKKSLITSSKNETNLLVEKSNFFCFSEFYYGKAYPYVASFICYHPKYHYPQCFDLKNDPEDFIHLTKDELKVQINKSPKFLRSIKNNKNPIIMDKTYAENFPAYEKIGFKILMERSSKIKSNPEFINKIISILTDQSDNNDSEDSQIDILAEESIYSGGFASYADKQNMEEFYN
;
A
#
# COMPACT_ATOMS: atom_id res chain seq x y z
N LEU A 1 21.71 20.53 1.64
CA LEU A 1 21.86 19.14 1.17
C LEU A 1 22.58 19.14 -0.17
N ILE A 2 23.58 18.26 -0.31
CA ILE A 2 24.26 18.05 -1.60
C ILE A 2 23.42 16.98 -2.33
N PRO A 3 22.90 17.26 -3.54
CA PRO A 3 22.11 16.30 -4.27
C PRO A 3 22.98 15.13 -4.75
N GLU A 4 22.40 13.94 -4.76
CA GLU A 4 23.05 12.74 -5.26
C GLU A 4 23.29 12.87 -6.78
N PRO A 5 24.55 12.66 -7.27
CA PRO A 5 24.88 12.89 -8.69
C PRO A 5 24.04 12.06 -9.67
N GLY A 6 23.71 10.81 -9.32
CA GLY A 6 22.86 9.95 -10.14
C GLY A 6 21.46 10.52 -10.35
N ALA A 7 20.86 11.10 -9.29
CA ALA A 7 19.55 11.74 -9.37
C ALA A 7 19.59 12.98 -10.28
N LEU A 8 20.66 13.78 -10.22
CA LEU A 8 20.85 14.95 -11.10
C LEU A 8 20.90 14.56 -12.58
N ILE A 9 21.58 13.43 -12.89
CA ILE A 9 21.69 12.91 -14.27
C ILE A 9 20.32 12.49 -14.78
N VAL A 10 19.57 11.74 -13.98
CA VAL A 10 18.23 11.23 -14.35
C VAL A 10 17.26 12.39 -14.57
N ASN A 11 17.24 13.37 -13.66
CA ASN A 11 16.33 14.52 -13.73
C ASN A 11 16.84 15.64 -14.66
N LYS A 12 18.01 15.46 -15.32
CA LYS A 12 18.64 16.47 -16.19
C LYS A 12 18.84 17.82 -15.46
N THR A 13 19.01 17.81 -14.13
CA THR A 13 19.17 18.99 -13.29
C THR A 13 20.65 19.27 -13.08
N THR A 14 21.10 20.48 -13.34
CA THR A 14 22.49 20.85 -13.12
C THR A 14 22.69 21.51 -11.76
N PRO A 15 23.89 21.42 -11.14
CA PRO A 15 24.22 22.17 -9.92
C PRO A 15 24.00 23.68 -10.05
N LEU A 16 24.21 24.23 -11.26
CA LEU A 16 23.97 25.65 -11.55
C LEU A 16 22.47 26.00 -11.50
N MET A 17 21.59 25.13 -12.00
CA MET A 17 20.13 25.32 -11.88
C MET A 17 19.72 25.36 -10.43
N LEU A 18 20.23 24.42 -9.60
CA LEU A 18 19.93 24.40 -8.17
C LEU A 18 20.49 25.65 -7.45
N LYS A 19 21.71 26.08 -7.79
CA LYS A 19 22.32 27.31 -7.23
C LYS A 19 21.50 28.54 -7.55
N ASN A 20 20.93 28.61 -8.74
CA ASN A 20 20.13 29.74 -9.21
C ASN A 20 18.68 29.70 -8.71
N SER A 21 18.26 28.61 -8.08
CA SER A 21 16.98 28.53 -7.42
C SER A 21 16.96 29.44 -6.19
N ASN A 22 15.96 30.31 -6.12
CA ASN A 22 15.76 31.20 -4.97
C ASN A 22 15.00 30.52 -3.82
N LEU A 23 14.75 29.19 -3.95
CA LEU A 23 13.95 28.41 -3.03
C LEU A 23 14.86 27.46 -2.22
N SER A 24 15.04 27.72 -0.93
CA SER A 24 15.73 26.79 -0.05
C SER A 24 14.87 25.57 0.22
N HIS A 25 15.49 24.43 0.58
CA HIS A 25 14.76 23.22 0.99
C HIS A 25 13.73 23.51 2.10
N PHE A 26 14.13 24.27 3.11
CA PHE A 26 13.24 24.70 4.19
C PHE A 26 12.01 25.46 3.69
N LYS A 27 12.22 26.45 2.81
CA LYS A 27 11.13 27.25 2.25
C LYS A 27 10.19 26.40 1.39
N LEU A 28 10.75 25.56 0.51
CA LEU A 28 9.99 24.64 -0.34
C LEU A 28 9.08 23.72 0.48
N ILE A 29 9.63 23.09 1.54
CA ILE A 29 8.87 22.16 2.38
C ILE A 29 7.76 22.85 3.16
N ASN A 30 7.99 24.09 3.62
CA ASN A 30 6.95 24.87 4.26
C ASN A 30 5.81 25.27 3.30
N GLU A 31 6.15 25.74 2.09
CA GLU A 31 5.16 26.07 1.06
C GLU A 31 4.35 24.82 0.66
N MET A 32 5.01 23.68 0.45
CA MET A 32 4.35 22.38 0.17
C MET A 32 3.40 21.99 1.31
N LYS A 33 3.85 22.07 2.56
CA LYS A 33 3.03 21.80 3.76
C LYS A 33 1.77 22.67 3.77
N ASP A 34 1.92 23.96 3.49
CA ASP A 34 0.79 24.90 3.53
C ASP A 34 -0.24 24.56 2.43
N VAL A 35 0.21 24.16 1.25
CA VAL A 35 -0.66 23.66 0.17
C VAL A 35 -1.40 22.39 0.61
N PHE A 36 -0.72 21.42 1.23
CA PHE A 36 -1.33 20.17 1.68
C PHE A 36 -2.37 20.42 2.79
N ILE A 37 -2.08 21.32 3.73
CA ILE A 37 -3.04 21.73 4.77
C ILE A 37 -4.27 22.40 4.13
N LYS A 38 -4.08 23.26 3.15
CA LYS A 38 -5.18 23.92 2.43
C LYS A 38 -6.09 22.91 1.72
N TRP A 39 -5.55 21.82 1.21
CA TRP A 39 -6.33 20.77 0.55
C TRP A 39 -7.00 19.81 1.53
N SER A 40 -6.53 19.76 2.78
CA SER A 40 -7.03 18.81 3.80
C SER A 40 -8.48 19.13 4.24
N PRO A 41 -9.36 18.12 4.45
CA PRO A 41 -9.10 16.69 4.26
C PRO A 41 -9.16 16.29 2.77
N ALA A 42 -8.22 15.47 2.32
CA ALA A 42 -8.09 15.06 0.93
C ALA A 42 -7.61 13.59 0.79
N ILE A 43 -7.80 13.03 -0.41
CA ILE A 43 -7.13 11.79 -0.81
C ILE A 43 -5.95 12.20 -1.70
N PHE A 44 -4.73 12.01 -1.21
CA PHE A 44 -3.50 12.22 -1.97
C PHE A 44 -3.26 11.01 -2.88
N ILE A 45 -3.18 11.25 -4.18
CA ILE A 45 -3.09 10.19 -5.19
C ILE A 45 -1.86 10.42 -6.05
N GLY A 46 -1.07 9.38 -6.27
CA GLY A 46 0.07 9.39 -7.19
C GLY A 46 0.27 8.02 -7.83
N TYR A 47 1.34 7.87 -8.60
CA TYR A 47 1.73 6.63 -9.24
C TYR A 47 2.92 6.01 -8.51
N ASN A 48 2.76 4.88 -7.84
CA ASN A 48 3.73 4.29 -6.91
C ASN A 48 4.09 5.21 -5.73
N SER A 49 3.25 6.21 -5.48
CA SER A 49 3.54 7.29 -4.53
C SER A 49 3.61 6.81 -3.09
N ILE A 50 2.78 5.84 -2.68
CA ILE A 50 2.78 5.30 -1.30
C ILE A 50 4.12 4.62 -0.94
N SER A 51 4.86 4.13 -1.93
CA SER A 51 6.12 3.44 -1.71
C SER A 51 7.35 4.27 -2.07
N PHE A 52 7.17 5.41 -2.73
CA PHE A 52 8.26 6.26 -3.20
C PHE A 52 8.09 7.71 -2.75
N ASP A 53 7.21 8.50 -3.36
CA ASP A 53 7.07 9.95 -3.10
C ASP A 53 6.73 10.25 -1.64
N GLU A 54 5.87 9.45 -1.03
CA GLU A 54 5.47 9.59 0.37
C GLU A 54 6.65 9.44 1.34
N GLU A 55 7.61 8.58 1.04
CA GLU A 55 8.79 8.43 1.88
C GLU A 55 9.70 9.66 1.78
N PHE A 56 9.87 10.25 0.59
CA PHE A 56 10.59 11.51 0.42
C PHE A 56 9.89 12.67 1.14
N VAL A 57 8.57 12.79 0.96
CA VAL A 57 7.78 13.84 1.62
C VAL A 57 7.87 13.73 3.14
N ARG A 58 7.76 12.52 3.69
CA ARG A 58 7.85 12.28 5.14
C ARG A 58 9.22 12.64 5.69
N ASN A 59 10.28 12.18 5.05
CA ASN A 59 11.65 12.50 5.47
C ASN A 59 11.89 14.00 5.37
N ALA A 60 11.47 14.66 4.29
CA ALA A 60 11.62 16.08 4.11
C ALA A 60 10.84 16.90 5.18
N LEU A 61 9.60 16.50 5.50
CA LEU A 61 8.83 17.10 6.59
C LEU A 61 9.53 16.89 7.93
N PHE A 62 9.99 15.67 8.23
CA PHE A 62 10.69 15.33 9.47
C PHE A 62 11.96 16.14 9.66
N GLN A 63 12.82 16.20 8.62
CA GLN A 63 14.06 16.99 8.61
C GLN A 63 13.82 18.50 8.80
N ASN A 64 12.63 18.97 8.49
CA ASN A 64 12.21 20.36 8.69
C ASN A 64 11.33 20.52 9.95
N LEU A 65 11.38 19.58 10.90
CA LEU A 65 10.62 19.60 12.15
C LEU A 65 9.10 19.76 11.94
N ARG A 66 8.57 19.30 10.81
CA ARG A 66 7.14 19.31 10.49
C ARG A 66 6.51 17.93 10.70
N PRO A 67 5.20 17.84 10.95
CA PRO A 67 4.51 16.56 11.07
C PRO A 67 4.71 15.69 9.84
N PRO A 68 5.43 14.53 9.93
CA PRO A 68 5.82 13.75 8.75
C PRO A 68 4.66 12.97 8.11
N TYR A 69 3.56 12.78 8.83
CA TYR A 69 2.42 11.97 8.38
C TYR A 69 1.24 12.82 7.90
N LEU A 70 1.49 14.01 7.37
CA LEU A 70 0.47 14.97 6.97
C LEU A 70 -0.53 14.39 5.94
N THR A 71 -0.03 13.60 4.98
CA THR A 71 -0.84 13.01 3.90
C THR A 71 -1.76 11.86 4.33
N ASN A 72 -1.62 11.36 5.56
CA ASN A 72 -2.42 10.24 6.07
C ASN A 72 -2.93 10.42 7.51
N THR A 73 -2.94 11.65 7.99
CA THR A 73 -3.51 12.05 9.30
C THR A 73 -4.52 13.18 9.11
N GLN A 74 -5.24 13.56 10.15
CA GLN A 74 -6.21 14.67 10.13
C GLN A 74 -7.29 14.54 9.04
N GLY A 75 -7.77 13.31 8.78
CA GLY A 75 -8.77 13.03 7.75
C GLY A 75 -8.19 12.84 6.35
N ASN A 76 -6.89 13.05 6.16
CA ASN A 76 -6.22 12.77 4.90
C ASN A 76 -6.04 11.27 4.68
N GLN A 77 -6.09 10.87 3.41
CA GLN A 77 -5.98 9.48 2.95
C GLN A 77 -5.06 9.42 1.74
N ARG A 78 -4.64 8.21 1.37
CA ARG A 78 -3.73 8.00 0.24
C ARG A 78 -4.22 6.89 -0.66
N ALA A 79 -4.15 7.10 -1.97
CA ALA A 79 -4.39 6.08 -2.97
C ALA A 79 -3.24 6.00 -3.98
N ASP A 80 -3.09 4.85 -4.63
CA ASP A 80 -1.98 4.60 -5.53
C ASP A 80 -2.46 4.06 -6.87
N VAL A 81 -2.28 4.86 -7.92
CA VAL A 81 -2.74 4.52 -9.27
C VAL A 81 -2.01 3.29 -9.83
N LEU A 82 -0.77 3.02 -9.41
CA LEU A 82 -0.07 1.79 -9.81
C LEU A 82 -0.78 0.53 -9.29
N GLY A 83 -1.20 0.53 -8.03
CA GLY A 83 -1.98 -0.55 -7.43
C GLY A 83 -3.34 -0.73 -8.11
N ILE A 84 -4.00 0.40 -8.42
CA ILE A 84 -5.27 0.44 -9.15
C ILE A 84 -5.10 -0.12 -10.57
N ALA A 85 -4.06 0.29 -11.31
CA ALA A 85 -3.77 -0.19 -12.67
C ALA A 85 -3.47 -1.70 -12.71
N ARG A 86 -2.68 -2.21 -11.77
CA ARG A 86 -2.39 -3.65 -11.62
C ARG A 86 -3.66 -4.45 -11.37
N SER A 87 -4.50 -3.97 -10.46
CA SER A 87 -5.77 -4.63 -10.14
C SER A 87 -6.78 -4.51 -11.28
N SER A 88 -6.84 -3.37 -11.99
CA SER A 88 -7.70 -3.22 -13.16
C SER A 88 -7.36 -4.23 -14.26
N ASN A 89 -6.09 -4.49 -14.50
CA ASN A 89 -5.67 -5.49 -15.47
C ASN A 89 -6.05 -6.93 -15.05
N LEU A 90 -6.04 -7.22 -13.75
CA LEU A 90 -6.41 -8.53 -13.24
C LEU A 90 -7.93 -8.79 -13.31
N TYR A 91 -8.73 -7.83 -12.81
CA TYR A 91 -10.19 -7.99 -12.74
C TYR A 91 -10.91 -7.68 -14.05
N TYR A 92 -10.33 -6.80 -14.87
CA TYR A 92 -10.87 -6.34 -16.14
C TYR A 92 -9.77 -6.29 -17.21
N PRO A 93 -9.36 -7.44 -17.75
CA PRO A 93 -8.35 -7.52 -18.79
C PRO A 93 -8.67 -6.56 -19.95
N ASN A 94 -7.66 -5.88 -20.47
CA ASN A 94 -7.77 -4.86 -21.53
C ASN A 94 -8.36 -3.49 -21.14
N CYS A 95 -8.64 -3.22 -19.87
CA CYS A 95 -9.02 -1.87 -19.43
C CYS A 95 -7.89 -0.88 -19.71
N ILE A 96 -6.67 -1.23 -19.31
CA ILE A 96 -5.43 -0.50 -19.61
C ILE A 96 -4.57 -1.38 -20.52
N LYS A 97 -4.12 -0.83 -21.64
CA LYS A 97 -3.13 -1.51 -22.50
C LYS A 97 -1.77 -1.47 -21.82
N THR A 98 -1.14 -2.64 -21.73
CA THR A 98 0.19 -2.79 -21.09
C THR A 98 1.13 -3.53 -22.02
N PRO A 99 2.41 -3.14 -22.10
CA PRO A 99 3.39 -3.98 -22.79
C PRO A 99 3.66 -5.24 -21.96
N LEU A 100 4.23 -6.23 -22.59
CA LEU A 100 4.63 -7.46 -21.93
C LEU A 100 6.15 -7.48 -21.72
N SER A 101 6.58 -7.98 -20.58
CA SER A 101 7.98 -8.28 -20.32
C SER A 101 8.43 -9.51 -21.13
N GLU A 102 9.72 -9.79 -21.16
CA GLU A 102 10.29 -11.02 -21.78
C GLU A 102 9.66 -12.31 -21.22
N LYS A 103 9.18 -12.28 -19.99
CA LYS A 103 8.48 -13.41 -19.33
C LYS A 103 6.97 -13.43 -19.61
N GLY A 104 6.47 -12.56 -20.49
CA GLY A 104 5.04 -12.46 -20.82
C GLY A 104 4.16 -11.83 -19.74
N ASN A 105 4.74 -11.20 -18.73
CA ASN A 105 3.97 -10.51 -17.68
C ASN A 105 3.69 -9.05 -18.08
N PRO A 106 2.50 -8.48 -17.75
CA PRO A 106 2.21 -7.08 -17.97
C PRO A 106 3.17 -6.15 -17.24
N VAL A 107 3.66 -5.11 -17.90
CA VAL A 107 4.54 -4.09 -17.35
C VAL A 107 3.73 -2.83 -17.07
N PHE A 108 3.89 -2.29 -15.87
CA PHE A 108 3.14 -1.11 -15.42
C PHE A 108 4.07 0.10 -15.15
N LYS A 109 5.12 0.25 -15.96
CA LYS A 109 5.93 1.48 -15.93
C LYS A 109 5.15 2.60 -16.63
N LEU A 110 5.06 3.77 -15.99
CA LEU A 110 4.23 4.88 -16.49
C LEU A 110 4.65 5.35 -17.88
N ASP A 111 5.95 5.47 -18.12
CA ASP A 111 6.56 5.80 -19.41
C ASP A 111 6.20 4.82 -20.54
N GLN A 112 5.85 3.58 -20.21
CA GLN A 112 5.49 2.54 -21.18
C GLN A 112 3.98 2.41 -21.37
N ILE A 113 3.19 2.55 -20.29
CA ILE A 113 1.73 2.40 -20.41
C ILE A 113 1.05 3.67 -20.95
N ALA A 114 1.57 4.87 -20.64
CA ALA A 114 0.96 6.11 -21.08
C ALA A 114 0.83 6.21 -22.60
N PRO A 115 1.88 6.02 -23.41
CA PRO A 115 1.79 6.08 -24.87
C PRO A 115 0.85 5.02 -25.47
N LEU A 116 0.84 3.80 -24.91
CA LEU A 116 -0.03 2.71 -25.38
C LEU A 116 -1.53 3.01 -25.18
N ASN A 117 -1.85 3.90 -24.25
CA ASN A 117 -3.21 4.32 -23.96
C ASN A 117 -3.56 5.69 -24.57
N GLY A 118 -2.73 6.18 -25.51
CA GLY A 118 -2.96 7.45 -26.22
C GLY A 118 -2.68 8.69 -25.39
N ILE A 119 -1.88 8.56 -24.34
CA ILE A 119 -1.47 9.65 -23.45
C ILE A 119 -0.10 10.14 -23.91
N GLY A 120 0.02 11.43 -24.28
CA GLY A 120 1.33 12.05 -24.59
C GLY A 120 2.23 12.00 -23.36
N HIS A 121 3.46 11.56 -23.53
CA HIS A 121 4.45 11.44 -22.46
C HIS A 121 5.85 11.61 -23.04
N ASP A 122 6.02 12.65 -23.87
CA ASP A 122 7.24 12.87 -24.65
C ASP A 122 8.43 13.30 -23.77
N ASP A 123 8.16 13.95 -22.64
CA ASP A 123 9.14 14.35 -21.62
C ASP A 123 9.08 13.42 -20.40
N ALA A 124 9.20 12.11 -20.62
CA ALA A 124 9.28 11.13 -19.52
C ALA A 124 10.37 11.53 -18.51
N HIS A 125 10.04 11.46 -17.20
CA HIS A 125 10.84 11.95 -16.07
C HIS A 125 10.80 13.46 -15.82
N ASP A 126 10.01 14.23 -16.57
CA ASP A 126 9.52 15.50 -16.08
C ASP A 126 8.39 15.25 -15.07
N ALA A 127 8.51 15.85 -13.89
CA ALA A 127 7.58 15.58 -12.80
C ALA A 127 6.13 15.96 -13.15
N MET A 128 5.93 16.99 -14.00
CA MET A 128 4.60 17.42 -14.40
C MET A 128 4.00 16.47 -15.44
N ALA A 129 4.81 16.00 -16.39
CA ALA A 129 4.40 15.00 -17.38
C ALA A 129 3.98 13.68 -16.69
N ASP A 130 4.71 13.24 -15.65
CA ASP A 130 4.36 12.06 -14.85
C ASP A 130 3.03 12.26 -14.10
N VAL A 131 2.76 13.45 -13.57
CA VAL A 131 1.48 13.78 -12.92
C VAL A 131 0.33 13.74 -13.93
N GLU A 132 0.48 14.37 -15.10
CA GLU A 132 -0.53 14.37 -16.15
C GLU A 132 -0.84 12.96 -16.66
N ALA A 133 0.19 12.14 -16.89
CA ALA A 133 0.03 10.74 -17.26
C ALA A 133 -0.69 9.92 -16.18
N THR A 134 -0.36 10.16 -14.90
CA THR A 134 -1.03 9.54 -13.75
C THR A 134 -2.52 9.88 -13.73
N ILE A 135 -2.87 11.16 -13.90
CA ILE A 135 -4.27 11.61 -13.94
C ILE A 135 -5.01 10.95 -15.11
N ALA A 136 -4.39 10.87 -16.29
CA ALA A 136 -5.00 10.27 -17.46
C ALA A 136 -5.25 8.76 -17.29
N ILE A 137 -4.30 8.00 -16.73
CA ILE A 137 -4.50 6.58 -16.38
C ILE A 137 -5.62 6.42 -15.34
N ALA A 138 -5.63 7.23 -14.28
CA ALA A 138 -6.67 7.22 -13.27
C ALA A 138 -8.06 7.48 -13.89
N LYS A 139 -8.14 8.43 -14.82
CA LYS A 139 -9.36 8.76 -15.55
C LYS A 139 -9.86 7.58 -16.40
N ILE A 140 -8.97 6.90 -17.15
CA ILE A 140 -9.32 5.71 -17.91
C ILE A 140 -9.97 4.64 -16.99
N VAL A 141 -9.37 4.37 -15.83
CA VAL A 141 -9.94 3.39 -14.88
C VAL A 141 -11.26 3.87 -14.31
N SER A 142 -11.36 5.12 -13.90
CA SER A 142 -12.59 5.66 -13.31
C SER A 142 -13.78 5.65 -14.27
N GLU A 143 -13.54 5.87 -15.56
CA GLU A 143 -14.56 5.87 -16.60
C GLU A 143 -14.95 4.46 -17.05
N LYS A 144 -13.96 3.58 -17.24
CA LYS A 144 -14.21 2.22 -17.74
C LYS A 144 -14.64 1.24 -16.65
N ILE A 145 -14.16 1.41 -15.41
CA ILE A 145 -14.42 0.51 -14.30
C ILE A 145 -14.75 1.33 -13.02
N PRO A 146 -15.87 2.04 -13.00
CA PRO A 146 -16.24 2.92 -11.88
C PRO A 146 -16.38 2.17 -10.55
N GLU A 147 -16.70 0.88 -10.58
CA GLU A 147 -16.76 0.05 -9.37
C GLU A 147 -15.39 -0.11 -8.72
N LEU A 148 -14.38 -0.55 -9.47
CA LEU A 148 -13.01 -0.71 -8.96
C LEU A 148 -12.45 0.62 -8.48
N TRP A 149 -12.69 1.71 -9.22
CA TRP A 149 -12.30 3.04 -8.81
C TRP A 149 -12.93 3.45 -7.46
N LYS A 150 -14.24 3.27 -7.28
CA LYS A 150 -14.92 3.53 -6.01
C LYS A 150 -14.36 2.69 -4.87
N LYS A 151 -14.11 1.40 -5.10
CA LYS A 151 -13.51 0.51 -4.10
C LYS A 151 -12.11 0.99 -3.71
N SER A 152 -11.29 1.43 -4.65
CA SER A 152 -9.94 1.96 -4.36
C SER A 152 -9.99 3.23 -3.52
N LEU A 153 -10.96 4.11 -3.72
CA LEU A 153 -11.15 5.29 -2.88
C LEU A 153 -11.62 4.95 -1.47
N ILE A 154 -12.48 3.94 -1.30
CA ILE A 154 -12.89 3.44 0.03
C ILE A 154 -11.67 2.89 0.77
N THR A 155 -10.86 2.08 0.12
CA THR A 155 -9.68 1.46 0.73
C THR A 155 -8.46 2.37 0.85
N SER A 156 -8.56 3.64 0.46
CA SER A 156 -7.61 4.69 0.84
C SER A 156 -7.65 4.99 2.34
N SER A 157 -8.80 4.72 2.99
CA SER A 157 -8.98 4.79 4.43
C SER A 157 -8.64 3.46 5.10
N LYS A 158 -7.73 3.51 6.10
CA LYS A 158 -7.41 2.35 6.94
C LYS A 158 -8.64 1.80 7.66
N ASN A 159 -9.48 2.67 8.22
CA ASN A 159 -10.67 2.27 8.96
C ASN A 159 -11.72 1.63 8.06
N GLU A 160 -11.99 2.23 6.90
CA GLU A 160 -12.94 1.67 5.94
C GLU A 160 -12.45 0.34 5.37
N THR A 161 -11.14 0.20 5.13
CA THR A 161 -10.52 -1.08 4.74
C THR A 161 -10.78 -2.16 5.80
N ASN A 162 -10.55 -1.85 7.07
CA ASN A 162 -10.77 -2.77 8.17
C ASN A 162 -12.25 -3.19 8.27
N LEU A 163 -13.16 -2.22 8.22
CA LEU A 163 -14.61 -2.49 8.26
C LEU A 163 -15.06 -3.34 7.08
N LEU A 164 -14.57 -3.08 5.89
CA LEU A 164 -14.90 -3.84 4.68
C LEU A 164 -14.45 -5.30 4.81
N VAL A 165 -13.22 -5.52 5.26
CA VAL A 165 -12.63 -6.85 5.44
C VAL A 165 -13.35 -7.63 6.53
N GLU A 166 -13.62 -7.03 7.68
CA GLU A 166 -14.23 -7.67 8.85
C GLU A 166 -15.70 -8.05 8.59
N LYS A 167 -16.48 -7.13 7.99
CA LYS A 167 -17.91 -7.35 7.73
C LYS A 167 -18.20 -8.29 6.56
N SER A 168 -17.25 -8.44 5.64
CA SER A 168 -17.43 -9.36 4.50
C SER A 168 -17.39 -10.80 4.95
N ASN A 169 -18.28 -11.66 4.41
CA ASN A 169 -18.14 -13.11 4.61
C ASN A 169 -16.76 -13.56 4.12
N PHE A 170 -16.49 -13.27 2.86
CA PHE A 170 -15.18 -13.31 2.22
C PHE A 170 -15.12 -12.26 1.12
N PHE A 171 -13.94 -11.99 0.60
CA PHE A 171 -13.69 -10.95 -0.40
C PHE A 171 -12.55 -11.37 -1.32
N CYS A 172 -12.43 -10.68 -2.45
CA CYS A 172 -11.35 -10.86 -3.40
C CYS A 172 -10.36 -9.71 -3.28
N PHE A 173 -9.07 -10.01 -3.37
CA PHE A 173 -8.00 -9.00 -3.45
C PHE A 173 -6.84 -9.52 -4.29
N SER A 174 -5.87 -8.67 -4.56
CA SER A 174 -4.68 -9.06 -5.32
C SER A 174 -3.41 -8.62 -4.61
N GLU A 175 -2.38 -9.45 -4.74
CA GLU A 175 -1.00 -9.10 -4.40
C GLU A 175 -0.17 -9.07 -5.67
N PHE A 176 0.84 -8.19 -5.72
CA PHE A 176 1.74 -8.08 -6.85
C PHE A 176 3.16 -8.45 -6.44
N TYR A 177 3.66 -9.55 -7.01
CA TYR A 177 5.02 -10.01 -6.81
C TYR A 177 5.53 -10.75 -8.04
N TYR A 178 6.84 -10.83 -8.21
CA TYR A 178 7.49 -11.43 -9.39
C TYR A 178 6.97 -10.87 -10.73
N GLY A 179 6.59 -9.58 -10.77
CA GLY A 179 6.09 -8.90 -11.96
C GLY A 179 4.68 -9.31 -12.38
N LYS A 180 3.88 -9.94 -11.52
CA LYS A 180 2.55 -10.44 -11.81
C LYS A 180 1.57 -10.17 -10.67
N ALA A 181 0.32 -9.88 -11.00
CA ALA A 181 -0.78 -9.83 -10.06
C ALA A 181 -1.32 -11.23 -9.77
N TYR A 182 -1.48 -11.57 -8.51
CA TYR A 182 -2.05 -12.84 -8.05
C TYR A 182 -3.36 -12.58 -7.32
N PRO A 183 -4.47 -13.19 -7.77
CA PRO A 183 -5.74 -13.07 -7.09
C PRO A 183 -5.81 -13.96 -5.86
N TYR A 184 -6.47 -13.46 -4.83
CA TYR A 184 -6.80 -14.20 -3.62
C TYR A 184 -8.26 -14.01 -3.26
N VAL A 185 -8.87 -15.07 -2.74
CA VAL A 185 -10.18 -15.05 -2.11
C VAL A 185 -9.98 -15.40 -0.64
N ALA A 186 -10.29 -14.49 0.25
CA ALA A 186 -9.94 -14.63 1.65
C ALA A 186 -11.05 -14.26 2.62
N SER A 187 -10.99 -14.85 3.78
CA SER A 187 -11.86 -14.58 4.93
C SER A 187 -11.05 -14.01 6.09
N PHE A 188 -11.58 -12.99 6.75
CA PHE A 188 -10.96 -12.38 7.92
C PHE A 188 -10.87 -13.36 9.08
N ILE A 189 -9.71 -13.34 9.77
CA ILE A 189 -9.44 -14.11 11.00
C ILE A 189 -9.35 -13.16 12.19
N CYS A 190 -8.36 -12.28 12.19
CA CYS A 190 -8.02 -11.39 13.30
C CYS A 190 -7.20 -10.20 12.80
N TYR A 191 -6.92 -9.26 13.71
CA TYR A 191 -5.90 -8.25 13.47
C TYR A 191 -4.55 -8.73 14.00
N HIS A 192 -3.47 -8.35 13.30
CA HIS A 192 -2.11 -8.58 13.76
C HIS A 192 -1.87 -7.81 15.07
N PRO A 193 -1.40 -8.44 16.17
CA PRO A 193 -1.30 -7.79 17.47
C PRO A 193 -0.50 -6.49 17.48
N LYS A 194 0.65 -6.46 16.79
CA LYS A 194 1.56 -5.32 16.74
C LYS A 194 1.18 -4.30 15.66
N TYR A 195 0.92 -4.75 14.43
CA TYR A 195 0.77 -3.88 13.26
C TYR A 195 -0.67 -3.50 12.94
N HIS A 196 -1.65 -4.14 13.58
CA HIS A 196 -3.08 -3.94 13.34
C HIS A 196 -3.52 -4.12 11.87
N TYR A 197 -2.79 -4.95 11.11
CA TYR A 197 -3.22 -5.38 9.78
C TYR A 197 -4.22 -6.52 9.89
N PRO A 198 -5.30 -6.54 9.09
CA PRO A 198 -6.16 -7.70 8.99
C PRO A 198 -5.37 -8.93 8.52
N GLN A 199 -5.50 -10.03 9.25
CA GLN A 199 -4.99 -11.34 8.89
C GLN A 199 -6.14 -12.16 8.36
N CYS A 200 -5.97 -12.76 7.20
CA CYS A 200 -7.02 -13.40 6.45
C CYS A 200 -6.60 -14.82 6.03
N PHE A 201 -7.55 -15.73 6.01
CA PHE A 201 -7.37 -17.10 5.52
C PHE A 201 -7.61 -17.14 4.01
N ASP A 202 -6.66 -17.66 3.25
CA ASP A 202 -6.81 -17.90 1.82
C ASP A 202 -7.71 -19.14 1.62
N LEU A 203 -8.94 -18.91 1.15
CA LEU A 203 -9.98 -19.94 0.98
C LEU A 203 -9.68 -20.97 -0.11
N LYS A 204 -8.56 -20.86 -0.80
CA LYS A 204 -8.03 -21.93 -1.63
C LYS A 204 -7.72 -23.18 -0.81
N ASN A 205 -7.32 -23.00 0.43
CA ASN A 205 -7.04 -24.07 1.39
C ASN A 205 -8.32 -24.51 2.08
N ASP A 206 -8.41 -25.79 2.49
CA ASP A 206 -9.50 -26.27 3.31
C ASP A 206 -9.22 -25.93 4.79
N PRO A 207 -10.13 -25.23 5.50
CA PRO A 207 -9.95 -24.97 6.92
C PRO A 207 -9.77 -26.22 7.79
N GLU A 208 -10.34 -27.35 7.41
CA GLU A 208 -10.21 -28.62 8.15
C GLU A 208 -8.74 -29.07 8.28
N ASP A 209 -7.90 -28.73 7.32
CA ASP A 209 -6.46 -29.06 7.36
C ASP A 209 -5.69 -28.25 8.42
N PHE A 210 -6.32 -27.23 9.03
CA PHE A 210 -5.64 -26.25 9.91
C PHE A 210 -6.29 -26.10 11.29
N ILE A 211 -7.61 -26.14 11.39
CA ILE A 211 -8.34 -25.80 12.64
C ILE A 211 -8.03 -26.75 13.80
N HIS A 212 -7.68 -27.99 13.49
CA HIS A 212 -7.39 -29.04 14.48
C HIS A 212 -5.90 -29.11 14.87
N LEU A 213 -5.04 -28.36 14.16
CA LEU A 213 -3.61 -28.36 14.44
C LEU A 213 -3.31 -27.73 15.81
N THR A 214 -2.27 -28.23 16.44
CA THR A 214 -1.67 -27.60 17.61
C THR A 214 -1.04 -26.25 17.27
N LYS A 215 -0.73 -25.43 18.27
CA LYS A 215 -0.04 -24.14 18.06
C LYS A 215 1.28 -24.31 17.33
N ASP A 216 2.07 -25.31 17.67
CA ASP A 216 3.39 -25.56 17.07
C ASP A 216 3.27 -26.02 15.61
N GLU A 217 2.33 -26.89 15.31
CA GLU A 217 2.06 -27.31 13.94
C GLU A 217 1.57 -26.14 13.08
N LEU A 218 0.66 -25.29 13.61
CA LEU A 218 0.22 -24.08 12.92
C LEU A 218 1.36 -23.11 12.66
N LYS A 219 2.28 -22.91 13.63
CA LYS A 219 3.47 -22.07 13.48
C LYS A 219 4.34 -22.56 12.31
N VAL A 220 4.49 -23.85 12.15
CA VAL A 220 5.19 -24.44 10.99
C VAL A 220 4.43 -24.16 9.69
N GLN A 221 3.11 -24.30 9.67
CA GLN A 221 2.29 -24.07 8.47
C GLN A 221 2.25 -22.60 8.04
N ILE A 222 2.23 -21.65 8.97
CA ILE A 222 2.27 -20.21 8.68
C ILE A 222 3.53 -19.83 7.91
N ASN A 223 4.64 -20.49 8.20
CA ASN A 223 5.94 -20.20 7.57
C ASN A 223 6.14 -20.95 6.24
N LYS A 224 5.30 -21.93 5.90
CA LYS A 224 5.38 -22.67 4.64
C LYS A 224 4.86 -21.87 3.45
N SER A 225 5.39 -22.18 2.27
CA SER A 225 4.89 -21.70 0.98
C SER A 225 4.20 -22.85 0.23
N PRO A 226 3.05 -22.59 -0.39
CA PRO A 226 2.28 -21.36 -0.43
C PRO A 226 1.60 -21.05 0.90
N LYS A 227 1.54 -19.75 1.26
CA LYS A 227 0.96 -19.31 2.53
C LYS A 227 -0.57 -19.39 2.51
N PHE A 228 -1.16 -19.96 3.56
CA PHE A 228 -2.61 -19.89 3.79
C PHE A 228 -3.02 -18.60 4.51
N LEU A 229 -2.12 -18.01 5.30
CA LEU A 229 -2.35 -16.76 6.02
C LEU A 229 -1.86 -15.57 5.19
N ARG A 230 -2.77 -14.60 4.98
CA ARG A 230 -2.53 -13.37 4.19
C ARG A 230 -2.73 -12.13 5.04
N SER A 231 -1.83 -11.16 4.93
CA SER A 231 -1.94 -9.88 5.62
C SER A 231 -2.44 -8.80 4.65
N ILE A 232 -3.55 -8.16 4.97
CA ILE A 232 -4.03 -7.01 4.21
C ILE A 232 -3.33 -5.75 4.72
N LYS A 233 -2.44 -5.17 3.91
CA LYS A 233 -1.74 -3.93 4.25
C LYS A 233 -2.70 -2.73 4.14
N ASN A 234 -3.55 -2.54 5.15
CA ASN A 234 -4.63 -1.54 5.18
C ASN A 234 -4.16 -0.08 5.09
N ASN A 235 -2.85 0.16 5.19
CA ASN A 235 -2.22 1.48 4.99
C ASN A 235 -1.54 1.63 3.61
N LYS A 236 -1.68 0.66 2.71
CA LYS A 236 -1.09 0.65 1.36
C LYS A 236 -2.14 0.63 0.25
N ASN A 237 -3.35 1.13 0.51
CA ASN A 237 -4.46 1.19 -0.43
C ASN A 237 -4.72 -0.16 -1.14
N PRO A 238 -5.01 -1.25 -0.42
CA PRO A 238 -5.28 -2.55 -1.02
C PRO A 238 -6.58 -2.49 -1.83
N ILE A 239 -6.61 -3.09 -3.02
CA ILE A 239 -7.82 -3.17 -3.83
C ILE A 239 -8.62 -4.40 -3.39
N ILE A 240 -9.77 -4.15 -2.76
CA ILE A 240 -10.66 -5.19 -2.24
C ILE A 240 -11.96 -5.18 -3.04
N MET A 241 -12.23 -6.30 -3.71
CA MET A 241 -13.39 -6.49 -4.57
C MET A 241 -14.40 -7.43 -3.90
N ASP A 242 -15.64 -7.37 -4.39
CA ASP A 242 -16.72 -8.21 -3.88
C ASP A 242 -16.41 -9.71 -4.06
N LYS A 243 -17.01 -10.52 -3.20
CA LYS A 243 -16.90 -11.99 -3.22
C LYS A 243 -17.33 -12.64 -4.54
N THR A 244 -18.21 -11.99 -5.30
CA THR A 244 -18.67 -12.47 -6.61
C THR A 244 -17.56 -12.61 -7.63
N TYR A 245 -16.48 -11.82 -7.50
CA TYR A 245 -15.31 -11.94 -8.38
C TYR A 245 -14.52 -13.24 -8.18
N ALA A 246 -14.80 -14.03 -7.14
CA ALA A 246 -14.15 -15.33 -6.93
C ALA A 246 -14.37 -16.29 -8.11
N GLU A 247 -15.50 -16.21 -8.78
CA GLU A 247 -15.85 -17.04 -9.94
C GLU A 247 -15.00 -16.71 -11.18
N ASN A 248 -14.36 -15.55 -11.22
CA ASN A 248 -13.46 -15.17 -12.32
C ASN A 248 -12.05 -15.79 -12.17
N PHE A 249 -11.77 -16.45 -11.08
CA PHE A 249 -10.45 -17.02 -10.78
C PHE A 249 -10.50 -18.55 -10.82
N PRO A 250 -9.89 -19.22 -11.82
CA PRO A 250 -10.05 -20.67 -12.05
C PRO A 250 -9.77 -21.55 -10.81
N ALA A 251 -8.86 -21.11 -9.93
CA ALA A 251 -8.53 -21.88 -8.73
C ALA A 251 -9.66 -21.87 -7.69
N TYR A 252 -10.45 -20.81 -7.64
CA TYR A 252 -11.56 -20.62 -6.69
C TYR A 252 -12.90 -20.98 -7.33
N GLU A 253 -13.06 -20.75 -8.64
CA GLU A 253 -14.20 -21.22 -9.43
C GLU A 253 -14.39 -22.75 -9.29
N LYS A 254 -13.29 -23.52 -9.40
CA LYS A 254 -13.31 -24.99 -9.23
C LYS A 254 -13.77 -25.44 -7.82
N ILE A 255 -13.51 -24.64 -6.81
CA ILE A 255 -13.97 -24.90 -5.44
C ILE A 255 -15.48 -24.65 -5.34
N GLY A 256 -15.94 -23.61 -6.00
CA GLY A 256 -17.33 -23.19 -6.05
C GLY A 256 -17.75 -22.30 -4.89
N PHE A 257 -18.63 -21.35 -5.19
CA PHE A 257 -19.05 -20.30 -4.27
C PHE A 257 -19.62 -20.82 -2.94
N LYS A 258 -20.40 -21.90 -3.00
CA LYS A 258 -20.99 -22.52 -1.79
C LYS A 258 -19.91 -23.03 -0.83
N ILE A 259 -18.91 -23.73 -1.34
CA ILE A 259 -17.80 -24.25 -0.51
C ILE A 259 -16.95 -23.08 0.04
N LEU A 260 -16.70 -22.03 -0.73
CA LEU A 260 -16.02 -20.84 -0.24
C LEU A 260 -16.78 -20.18 0.93
N MET A 261 -18.11 -20.12 0.86
CA MET A 261 -18.96 -19.63 1.97
C MET A 261 -18.86 -20.52 3.21
N GLU A 262 -18.92 -21.84 3.03
CA GLU A 262 -18.79 -22.82 4.11
C GLU A 262 -17.41 -22.72 4.79
N ARG A 263 -16.33 -22.64 4.01
CA ARG A 263 -14.96 -22.44 4.51
C ARG A 263 -14.84 -21.15 5.32
N SER A 264 -15.36 -20.05 4.79
CA SER A 264 -15.37 -18.77 5.49
C SER A 264 -16.12 -18.86 6.83
N SER A 265 -17.29 -19.50 6.84
CA SER A 265 -18.08 -19.68 8.05
C SER A 265 -17.35 -20.51 9.10
N LYS A 266 -16.69 -21.62 8.69
CA LYS A 266 -15.88 -22.46 9.59
C LYS A 266 -14.76 -21.67 10.28
N ILE A 267 -14.04 -20.83 9.53
CA ILE A 267 -12.98 -19.97 10.09
C ILE A 267 -13.57 -19.01 11.13
N LYS A 268 -14.62 -18.28 10.75
CA LYS A 268 -15.22 -17.25 11.62
C LYS A 268 -15.87 -17.80 12.88
N SER A 269 -16.39 -19.02 12.82
CA SER A 269 -17.04 -19.69 13.96
C SER A 269 -16.08 -20.48 14.85
N ASN A 270 -14.76 -20.44 14.60
CA ASN A 270 -13.78 -21.19 15.38
C ASN A 270 -12.86 -20.26 16.22
N PRO A 271 -13.29 -19.86 17.42
CA PRO A 271 -12.52 -18.97 18.28
C PRO A 271 -11.20 -19.61 18.75
N GLU A 272 -11.12 -20.92 18.88
CA GLU A 272 -9.90 -21.62 19.29
C GLU A 272 -8.81 -21.44 18.22
N PHE A 273 -9.13 -21.66 16.94
CA PHE A 273 -8.23 -21.44 15.83
C PHE A 273 -7.79 -19.97 15.76
N ILE A 274 -8.72 -19.03 15.89
CA ILE A 274 -8.44 -17.59 15.88
C ILE A 274 -7.43 -17.24 16.99
N ASN A 275 -7.64 -17.73 18.22
CA ASN A 275 -6.76 -17.47 19.36
C ASN A 275 -5.36 -18.10 19.18
N LYS A 276 -5.27 -19.29 18.57
CA LYS A 276 -3.97 -19.88 18.21
C LYS A 276 -3.19 -18.98 17.24
N ILE A 277 -3.85 -18.47 16.20
CA ILE A 277 -3.22 -17.54 15.23
C ILE A 277 -2.75 -16.26 15.91
N ILE A 278 -3.59 -15.62 16.74
CA ILE A 278 -3.20 -14.41 17.51
C ILE A 278 -1.98 -14.69 18.36
N SER A 279 -1.98 -15.80 19.11
CA SER A 279 -0.86 -16.17 19.99
C SER A 279 0.44 -16.38 19.21
N ILE A 280 0.40 -17.03 18.05
CA ILE A 280 1.59 -17.23 17.20
C ILE A 280 2.13 -15.90 16.69
N LEU A 281 1.25 -15.00 16.24
CA LEU A 281 1.64 -13.68 15.72
C LEU A 281 2.21 -12.78 16.84
N THR A 282 1.72 -12.91 18.07
CA THR A 282 2.29 -12.23 19.25
C THR A 282 3.70 -12.72 19.52
N ASP A 283 3.92 -14.03 19.63
CA ASP A 283 5.24 -14.61 19.87
C ASP A 283 6.27 -14.21 18.78
N GLN A 284 5.83 -14.15 17.51
CA GLN A 284 6.69 -13.72 16.40
C GLN A 284 7.07 -12.24 16.50
N SER A 285 6.17 -11.39 16.98
CA SER A 285 6.41 -9.96 17.16
C SER A 285 7.42 -9.68 18.26
N ASP A 286 7.28 -10.38 19.39
CA ASP A 286 8.16 -10.22 20.56
C ASP A 286 9.60 -10.66 20.26
N ASN A 287 9.76 -11.72 19.47
CA ASN A 287 11.08 -12.20 19.04
C ASN A 287 11.81 -11.21 18.10
N ASN A 288 11.07 -10.57 17.18
CA ASN A 288 11.67 -9.60 16.25
C ASN A 288 12.14 -8.32 16.95
N ASP A 289 11.49 -7.90 18.05
CA ASP A 289 11.90 -6.71 18.83
C ASP A 289 13.21 -6.91 19.58
N SER A 290 13.61 -8.16 19.85
CA SER A 290 14.89 -8.51 20.49
C SER A 290 16.09 -8.49 19.55
N GLU A 291 15.87 -8.49 18.23
CA GLU A 291 16.93 -8.53 17.21
C GLU A 291 17.24 -7.16 16.57
N ASP A 292 16.44 -6.11 16.87
CA ASP A 292 16.71 -4.75 16.37
C ASP A 292 18.01 -4.23 17.04
N SER A 293 19.14 -4.52 16.38
CA SER A 293 20.45 -3.99 16.72
C SER A 293 20.39 -2.47 16.63
N GLN A 294 20.92 -1.78 17.65
CA GLN A 294 21.14 -0.35 17.67
C GLN A 294 22.07 0.05 16.51
N ILE A 295 21.49 0.31 15.34
CA ILE A 295 22.20 0.98 14.27
C ILE A 295 22.26 2.45 14.69
N ASP A 296 23.46 3.02 14.70
CA ASP A 296 23.68 4.44 14.97
C ASP A 296 23.12 5.24 13.75
N ILE A 297 21.84 5.61 13.85
CA ILE A 297 21.12 6.33 12.80
C ILE A 297 21.23 7.82 13.11
N LEU A 298 21.57 8.63 12.13
CA LEU A 298 21.58 10.09 12.28
C LEU A 298 20.20 10.61 12.69
N ALA A 299 20.14 11.63 13.54
CA ALA A 299 18.90 12.16 14.06
C ALA A 299 17.90 12.56 12.95
N GLU A 300 18.41 13.16 11.86
CA GLU A 300 17.62 13.55 10.70
C GLU A 300 17.10 12.38 9.86
N GLU A 301 17.59 11.17 10.08
CA GLU A 301 17.15 9.93 9.40
C GLU A 301 16.30 9.05 10.33
N SER A 302 16.11 9.43 11.59
CA SER A 302 15.51 8.61 12.63
C SER A 302 13.97 8.64 12.66
N ILE A 303 13.32 8.99 11.57
CA ILE A 303 11.85 9.12 11.48
C ILE A 303 11.08 7.88 11.96
N TYR A 304 11.68 6.68 11.84
CA TYR A 304 11.04 5.41 12.22
C TYR A 304 11.62 4.78 13.49
N SER A 305 12.66 5.36 14.09
CA SER A 305 13.38 4.77 15.24
C SER A 305 13.17 5.48 16.56
N GLY A 306 12.69 6.74 16.56
CA GLY A 306 12.62 7.58 17.77
C GLY A 306 11.23 7.70 18.41
N GLY A 307 10.21 7.05 17.89
CA GLY A 307 8.82 7.25 18.33
C GLY A 307 8.23 8.60 17.88
N PHE A 308 7.08 8.98 18.43
CA PHE A 308 6.44 10.25 18.10
C PHE A 308 6.94 11.38 19.00
N ALA A 309 7.08 12.59 18.43
CA ALA A 309 7.41 13.79 19.17
C ALA A 309 6.45 14.01 20.34
N SER A 310 7.02 14.26 21.54
CA SER A 310 6.26 14.59 22.75
C SER A 310 5.59 15.96 22.63
N TYR A 311 4.77 16.33 23.60
CA TYR A 311 4.19 17.67 23.64
C TYR A 311 5.26 18.77 23.76
N ALA A 312 6.28 18.53 24.60
CA ALA A 312 7.40 19.47 24.75
C ALA A 312 8.21 19.62 23.46
N ASP A 313 8.49 18.49 22.75
CA ASP A 313 9.17 18.55 21.47
C ASP A 313 8.38 19.37 20.45
N LYS A 314 7.06 19.21 20.41
CA LYS A 314 6.20 20.00 19.52
C LYS A 314 6.22 21.48 19.82
N GLN A 315 6.27 21.86 21.11
CA GLN A 315 6.43 23.26 21.49
C GLN A 315 7.78 23.83 21.03
N ASN A 316 8.88 23.10 21.26
CA ASN A 316 10.21 23.52 20.78
C ASN A 316 10.26 23.63 19.27
N MET A 317 9.61 22.70 18.54
CA MET A 317 9.48 22.79 17.08
C MET A 317 8.73 24.05 16.65
N GLU A 318 7.63 24.42 17.32
CA GLU A 318 6.87 25.64 17.04
C GLU A 318 7.68 26.90 17.34
N GLU A 319 8.43 26.94 18.45
CA GLU A 319 9.32 28.07 18.77
C GLU A 319 10.43 28.28 17.74
N PHE A 320 10.93 27.20 17.14
CA PHE A 320 11.92 27.29 16.06
C PHE A 320 11.40 28.03 14.81
N TYR A 321 10.08 28.08 14.61
CA TYR A 321 9.45 28.71 13.45
C TYR A 321 9.01 30.15 13.68
N ASN A 322 8.94 30.60 14.95
CA ASN A 322 8.56 31.94 15.35
C ASN A 322 9.79 32.84 15.53
#